data_b8837699549a771973557aac1affd6de
#
_entry.id   b8837699549a771973557aac1affd6de
#
_cell.length_a   1.000
_cell.length_b   1.000
_cell.length_c   1.000
_cell.angle_alpha   90.00
_cell.angle_beta   90.00
_cell.angle_gamma   90.00
#
_symmetry.space_group_name_H-M   'P 1'
#
loop_
_entity.id
_entity.type
_entity.pdbx_description
1 polymer ?
#
loop_
_entity_poly.entity_id
_entity_poly.type
_entity_poly.pdbx_seq_one_letter_code
_entity_poly.pdbx_strand_id
1 'polypeptide(L)'
;VTQEKTQRLKNDRIDCRRLAKNLESGDYHTCHVPDRKLREDRQISRLYDQIQHDITRECNRIRRTLEFHGLDNQFQAGSWYRSNYKKAYESITKMDISPSLKFDFNIMFNELFHLWELQNQVLKELNILAKSEAYKADVDLLRSAPGIGILTAIRLILEWGSLERFERKAAFSSFLGLIPSEYSSGETEHKGHITKQGNRLVRSWLIECSWRALKYDPVLLEKFNAVVRSSGSRKKAIVAVARKLANRLRFVLIHKTPYTIGLVH
;
A
#
# COMPACT_ATOMS: atom_id res chain seq x y z
N VAL A 1 17.53 -5.02 -15.51
CA VAL A 1 18.85 -4.75 -16.07
C VAL A 1 19.63 -3.98 -15.03
N THR A 2 20.65 -4.60 -14.45
CA THR A 2 21.56 -3.97 -13.49
C THR A 2 22.37 -2.90 -14.22
N GLN A 3 22.18 -1.63 -13.86
CA GLN A 3 23.00 -0.54 -14.39
C GLN A 3 24.41 -0.64 -13.79
N GLU A 4 25.40 -0.83 -14.61
CA GLU A 4 26.78 -0.56 -14.22
C GLU A 4 26.90 0.91 -13.82
N LYS A 5 27.38 1.17 -12.61
CA LYS A 5 27.46 2.52 -11.99
C LYS A 5 28.32 3.53 -12.76
N THR A 6 28.96 3.14 -13.84
CA THR A 6 29.93 3.95 -14.57
C THR A 6 29.40 4.63 -15.83
N GLN A 7 28.21 4.31 -16.32
CA GLN A 7 27.68 4.95 -17.53
C GLN A 7 26.63 6.02 -17.21
N ARG A 8 27.03 7.29 -17.32
CA ARG A 8 26.17 8.47 -17.14
C ARG A 8 25.18 8.73 -18.29
N LEU A 9 25.33 8.06 -19.43
CA LEU A 9 24.48 8.25 -20.62
C LEU A 9 23.44 7.13 -20.70
N LYS A 10 22.18 7.51 -20.57
CA LYS A 10 21.03 6.64 -20.81
C LYS A 10 20.49 6.93 -22.20
N ASN A 11 20.55 5.92 -23.10
CA ASN A 11 20.06 6.02 -24.46
C ASN A 11 19.48 4.66 -24.85
N ASP A 12 18.32 4.65 -25.48
CA ASP A 12 17.61 3.45 -25.90
C ASP A 12 18.48 2.53 -26.78
N ARG A 13 19.33 3.09 -27.64
CA ARG A 13 20.27 2.32 -28.46
C ARG A 13 21.33 1.56 -27.65
N ILE A 14 21.77 2.14 -26.53
CA ILE A 14 22.72 1.49 -25.60
C ILE A 14 21.97 0.42 -24.80
N ASP A 15 20.75 0.70 -24.36
CA ASP A 15 19.93 -0.24 -23.60
C ASP A 15 19.54 -1.44 -24.47
N CYS A 16 19.18 -1.25 -25.75
CA CYS A 16 18.93 -2.35 -26.70
C CYS A 16 20.14 -3.24 -26.90
N ARG A 17 21.34 -2.65 -27.09
CA ARG A 17 22.58 -3.43 -27.24
C ARG A 17 22.94 -4.22 -26.00
N ARG A 18 22.71 -3.63 -24.81
CA ARG A 18 22.94 -4.30 -23.53
C ARG A 18 21.96 -5.46 -23.34
N LEU A 19 20.68 -5.26 -23.66
CA LEU A 19 19.67 -6.31 -23.63
C LEU A 19 20.03 -7.47 -24.57
N ALA A 20 20.45 -7.16 -25.81
CA ALA A 20 20.88 -8.17 -26.77
C ALA A 20 22.08 -8.97 -26.24
N LYS A 21 23.09 -8.29 -25.71
CA LYS A 21 24.29 -8.93 -25.12
C LYS A 21 23.93 -9.81 -23.92
N ASN A 22 23.07 -9.33 -23.02
CA ASN A 22 22.62 -10.11 -21.85
C ASN A 22 21.81 -11.33 -22.27
N LEU A 23 20.97 -11.22 -23.31
CA LEU A 23 20.24 -12.36 -23.87
C LEU A 23 21.19 -13.39 -24.49
N GLU A 24 22.20 -12.95 -25.23
CA GLU A 24 23.20 -13.82 -25.84
C GLU A 24 24.04 -14.55 -24.79
N SER A 25 24.47 -13.85 -23.74
CA SER A 25 25.26 -14.43 -22.63
C SER A 25 24.48 -15.22 -21.62
N GLY A 26 23.12 -15.18 -21.67
CA GLY A 26 22.26 -15.78 -20.63
C GLY A 26 22.29 -15.02 -19.29
N ASP A 27 22.94 -13.85 -19.22
CA ASP A 27 23.03 -13.03 -18.00
C ASP A 27 21.81 -12.10 -17.86
N TYR A 28 20.67 -12.72 -17.62
CA TYR A 28 19.42 -12.00 -17.35
C TYR A 28 18.60 -12.68 -16.24
N HIS A 29 17.94 -11.86 -15.45
CA HIS A 29 17.00 -12.36 -14.47
C HIS A 29 15.58 -12.32 -15.04
N THR A 30 14.92 -13.48 -15.08
CA THR A 30 13.52 -13.59 -15.48
C THR A 30 12.64 -12.91 -14.45
N CYS A 31 11.67 -12.11 -14.89
CA CYS A 31 10.66 -11.57 -14.02
C CYS A 31 9.38 -12.43 -14.11
N HIS A 32 8.75 -12.65 -12.96
CA HIS A 32 7.46 -13.34 -12.92
C HIS A 32 6.38 -12.46 -13.54
N VAL A 33 5.73 -12.94 -14.58
CA VAL A 33 4.56 -12.32 -15.19
C VAL A 33 3.32 -13.05 -14.68
N PRO A 34 2.43 -12.38 -13.94
CA PRO A 34 1.16 -12.99 -13.51
C PRO A 34 0.30 -13.40 -14.70
N ASP A 35 -0.56 -14.40 -14.53
CA ASP A 35 -1.52 -14.79 -15.54
C ASP A 35 -2.48 -13.63 -15.90
N ARG A 36 -3.20 -13.78 -16.99
CA ARG A 36 -4.10 -12.74 -17.51
C ARG A 36 -5.19 -12.38 -16.50
N LYS A 37 -5.86 -13.38 -15.92
CA LYS A 37 -6.95 -13.17 -14.97
C LYS A 37 -6.47 -12.39 -13.75
N LEU A 38 -5.37 -12.79 -13.13
CA LEU A 38 -4.81 -12.08 -11.97
C LEU A 38 -4.42 -10.64 -12.30
N ARG A 39 -3.94 -10.37 -13.53
CA ARG A 39 -3.61 -8.99 -13.95
C ARG A 39 -4.88 -8.13 -14.09
N GLU A 40 -5.94 -8.69 -14.65
CA GLU A 40 -7.24 -8.02 -14.80
C GLU A 40 -7.87 -7.74 -13.42
N ASP A 41 -7.92 -8.73 -12.54
CA ASP A 41 -8.45 -8.60 -11.18
C ASP A 41 -7.63 -7.61 -10.34
N ARG A 42 -6.30 -7.62 -10.47
CA ARG A 42 -5.40 -6.66 -9.83
C ARG A 42 -5.65 -5.22 -10.27
N GLN A 43 -6.06 -5.02 -11.51
CA GLN A 43 -6.38 -3.68 -12.03
C GLN A 43 -7.53 -3.03 -11.25
N ILE A 44 -8.52 -3.80 -10.80
CA ILE A 44 -9.62 -3.30 -9.96
C ILE A 44 -9.09 -2.78 -8.62
N SER A 45 -8.17 -3.53 -7.99
CA SER A 45 -7.52 -3.08 -6.75
C SER A 45 -6.73 -1.78 -6.94
N ARG A 46 -6.02 -1.65 -8.05
CA ARG A 46 -5.23 -0.45 -8.37
C ARG A 46 -6.10 0.75 -8.71
N LEU A 47 -7.23 0.52 -9.37
CA LEU A 47 -8.25 1.55 -9.63
C LEU A 47 -8.79 2.11 -8.32
N TYR A 48 -9.05 1.27 -7.31
CA TYR A 48 -9.43 1.74 -5.98
C TYR A 48 -8.41 2.72 -5.39
N ASP A 49 -7.12 2.42 -5.50
CA ASP A 49 -6.06 3.30 -4.99
C ASP A 49 -5.94 4.60 -5.79
N GLN A 50 -6.11 4.55 -7.10
CA GLN A 50 -6.13 5.74 -7.95
C GLN A 50 -7.25 6.70 -7.53
N ILE A 51 -8.47 6.19 -7.41
CA ILE A 51 -9.62 6.99 -6.95
C ILE A 51 -9.37 7.53 -5.53
N GLN A 52 -8.78 6.74 -4.63
CA GLN A 52 -8.43 7.21 -3.28
C GLN A 52 -7.42 8.37 -3.31
N HIS A 53 -6.46 8.34 -4.23
CA HIS A 53 -5.53 9.45 -4.46
C HIS A 53 -6.24 10.68 -5.01
N ASP A 54 -7.18 10.52 -5.94
CA ASP A 54 -7.94 11.62 -6.52
C ASP A 54 -8.84 12.27 -5.46
N ILE A 55 -9.51 11.49 -4.62
CA ILE A 55 -10.26 11.98 -3.46
C ILE A 55 -9.35 12.83 -2.55
N THR A 56 -8.16 12.32 -2.23
CA THR A 56 -7.22 13.05 -1.37
C THR A 56 -6.77 14.36 -2.01
N ARG A 57 -6.55 14.36 -3.32
CA ARG A 57 -6.16 15.55 -4.10
C ARG A 57 -7.27 16.57 -4.09
N GLU A 58 -8.51 16.15 -4.32
CA GLU A 58 -9.67 17.04 -4.33
C GLU A 58 -9.96 17.60 -2.93
N CYS A 59 -9.89 16.79 -1.89
CA CYS A 59 -9.97 17.27 -0.52
C CYS A 59 -8.93 18.36 -0.21
N ASN A 60 -7.70 18.19 -0.68
CA ASN A 60 -6.64 19.16 -0.48
C ASN A 60 -6.85 20.43 -1.32
N ARG A 61 -7.42 20.31 -2.53
CA ARG A 61 -7.79 21.45 -3.38
C ARG A 61 -8.83 22.31 -2.68
N ILE A 62 -9.94 21.72 -2.24
CA ILE A 62 -11.00 22.40 -1.49
C ILE A 62 -10.42 23.13 -0.26
N ARG A 63 -9.59 22.44 0.54
CA ARG A 63 -8.96 23.04 1.72
C ARG A 63 -8.14 24.27 1.37
N ARG A 64 -7.25 24.15 0.38
CA ARG A 64 -6.38 25.27 -0.03
C ARG A 64 -7.15 26.45 -0.58
N THR A 65 -8.23 26.21 -1.30
CA THR A 65 -9.12 27.29 -1.78
C THR A 65 -9.79 27.99 -0.61
N LEU A 66 -10.24 27.25 0.40
CA LEU A 66 -10.79 27.83 1.64
C LEU A 66 -9.76 28.69 2.38
N GLU A 67 -8.55 28.14 2.59
CA GLU A 67 -7.43 28.84 3.23
C GLU A 67 -7.07 30.13 2.47
N PHE A 68 -6.97 30.05 1.14
CA PHE A 68 -6.62 31.19 0.29
C PHE A 68 -7.63 32.35 0.38
N HIS A 69 -8.92 32.05 0.56
CA HIS A 69 -9.98 33.04 0.69
C HIS A 69 -10.32 33.40 2.14
N GLY A 70 -9.54 32.91 3.14
CA GLY A 70 -9.77 33.18 4.56
C GLY A 70 -11.07 32.59 5.13
N LEU A 71 -11.56 31.51 4.51
CA LEU A 71 -12.80 30.82 4.86
C LEU A 71 -12.58 29.59 5.75
N ASP A 72 -11.34 29.26 6.08
CA ASP A 72 -10.93 28.09 6.86
C ASP A 72 -11.46 28.10 8.30
N ASN A 73 -11.53 29.29 8.94
CA ASN A 73 -12.03 29.46 10.31
C ASN A 73 -13.53 29.19 10.47
N GLN A 74 -14.28 29.16 9.39
CA GLN A 74 -15.71 28.86 9.39
C GLN A 74 -15.98 27.33 9.36
N PHE A 75 -14.96 26.56 9.06
CA PHE A 75 -14.96 25.10 9.18
C PHE A 75 -14.29 24.74 10.48
N GLN A 76 -15.08 24.35 11.50
CA GLN A 76 -14.49 23.70 12.66
C GLN A 76 -13.65 22.52 12.16
N ALA A 77 -12.35 22.65 12.31
CA ALA A 77 -11.32 21.71 11.82
C ALA A 77 -11.36 20.39 12.62
N GLY A 78 -12.47 19.70 12.55
CA GLY A 78 -12.61 18.32 12.96
C GLY A 78 -12.56 17.46 11.72
N SER A 79 -11.81 16.39 11.77
CA SER A 79 -11.62 15.35 10.78
C SER A 79 -12.53 15.43 9.53
N TRP A 80 -11.90 15.53 8.39
CA TRP A 80 -12.54 15.56 7.07
C TRP A 80 -13.11 14.17 6.71
N TYR A 81 -14.06 13.66 7.50
CA TYR A 81 -14.85 12.48 7.16
C TYR A 81 -15.93 12.85 6.15
N ARG A 82 -16.35 11.89 5.33
CA ARG A 82 -17.40 12.07 4.31
C ARG A 82 -18.64 12.81 4.82
N SER A 83 -19.07 12.53 6.06
CA SER A 83 -20.18 13.19 6.71
C SER A 83 -19.99 14.70 6.89
N ASN A 84 -18.76 15.14 7.09
CA ASN A 84 -18.45 16.55 7.32
C ASN A 84 -18.36 17.34 6.01
N TYR A 85 -18.02 16.71 4.88
CA TYR A 85 -18.00 17.38 3.59
C TYR A 85 -19.39 17.81 3.10
N LYS A 86 -20.43 17.02 3.36
CA LYS A 86 -21.80 17.45 3.06
C LYS A 86 -22.17 18.68 3.85
N LYS A 87 -21.89 18.68 5.18
CA LYS A 87 -22.12 19.83 6.05
C LYS A 87 -21.28 21.05 5.60
N ALA A 88 -20.04 20.81 5.19
CA ALA A 88 -19.17 21.84 4.67
C ALA A 88 -19.74 22.48 3.39
N TYR A 89 -20.21 21.65 2.46
CA TYR A 89 -20.88 22.13 1.25
C TYR A 89 -22.12 22.97 1.55
N GLU A 90 -22.99 22.48 2.43
CA GLU A 90 -24.19 23.22 2.87
C GLU A 90 -23.85 24.57 3.56
N SER A 91 -22.76 24.61 4.31
CA SER A 91 -22.27 25.86 4.93
C SER A 91 -21.77 26.85 3.89
N ILE A 92 -20.95 26.40 2.94
CA ILE A 92 -20.41 27.26 1.86
C ILE A 92 -21.53 27.83 0.99
N THR A 93 -22.56 27.04 0.68
CA THR A 93 -23.69 27.52 -0.14
C THR A 93 -24.47 28.63 0.53
N LYS A 94 -24.48 28.68 1.88
CA LYS A 94 -25.16 29.73 2.68
C LYS A 94 -24.30 30.96 2.97
N MET A 95 -22.97 30.89 2.70
CA MET A 95 -22.06 32.01 2.92
C MET A 95 -22.32 33.15 1.95
N ASP A 96 -22.09 34.38 2.42
CA ASP A 96 -22.04 35.56 1.56
C ASP A 96 -20.67 35.70 0.90
N ILE A 97 -20.50 34.97 -0.19
CA ILE A 97 -19.30 34.96 -1.03
C ILE A 97 -19.69 35.23 -2.48
N SER A 98 -18.71 35.63 -3.29
CA SER A 98 -18.98 35.99 -4.70
C SER A 98 -19.59 34.81 -5.48
N PRO A 99 -20.44 35.07 -6.49
CA PRO A 99 -21.02 34.06 -7.34
C PRO A 99 -19.97 33.15 -8.02
N SER A 100 -18.84 33.71 -8.43
CA SER A 100 -17.74 33.01 -9.05
C SER A 100 -17.11 32.01 -8.09
N LEU A 101 -16.91 32.37 -6.83
CA LEU A 101 -16.35 31.49 -5.81
C LEU A 101 -17.34 30.38 -5.40
N LYS A 102 -18.65 30.71 -5.33
CA LYS A 102 -19.70 29.69 -5.16
C LYS A 102 -19.70 28.67 -6.28
N PHE A 103 -19.55 29.13 -7.52
CA PHE A 103 -19.46 28.24 -8.68
C PHE A 103 -18.26 27.33 -8.60
N ASP A 104 -17.06 27.84 -8.24
CA ASP A 104 -15.83 27.06 -8.10
C ASP A 104 -15.98 25.96 -7.03
N PHE A 105 -16.49 26.31 -5.84
CA PHE A 105 -16.78 25.31 -4.81
C PHE A 105 -17.81 24.26 -5.25
N ASN A 106 -18.86 24.66 -5.96
CA ASN A 106 -19.85 23.71 -6.48
C ASN A 106 -19.21 22.65 -7.38
N ILE A 107 -18.30 23.07 -8.29
CA ILE A 107 -17.59 22.13 -9.16
C ILE A 107 -16.70 21.17 -8.34
N MET A 108 -15.89 21.71 -7.43
CA MET A 108 -14.99 20.90 -6.60
C MET A 108 -15.75 19.89 -5.72
N PHE A 109 -16.83 20.29 -5.08
CA PHE A 109 -17.61 19.36 -4.26
C PHE A 109 -18.36 18.31 -5.09
N ASN A 110 -18.88 18.67 -6.27
CA ASN A 110 -19.51 17.71 -7.18
C ASN A 110 -18.50 16.68 -7.68
N GLU A 111 -17.25 17.10 -8.02
CA GLU A 111 -16.17 16.19 -8.36
C GLU A 111 -15.88 15.24 -7.19
N LEU A 112 -15.76 15.76 -5.97
CA LEU A 112 -15.50 14.94 -4.78
C LEU A 112 -16.62 13.92 -4.52
N PHE A 113 -17.89 14.31 -4.65
CA PHE A 113 -19.03 13.42 -4.44
C PHE A 113 -19.06 12.32 -5.49
N HIS A 114 -18.79 12.67 -6.74
CA HIS A 114 -18.68 11.69 -7.83
C HIS A 114 -17.54 10.68 -7.59
N LEU A 115 -16.37 11.14 -7.17
CA LEU A 115 -15.26 10.26 -6.82
C LEU A 115 -15.62 9.27 -5.69
N TRP A 116 -16.41 9.68 -4.72
CA TRP A 116 -16.90 8.78 -3.67
C TRP A 116 -17.87 7.72 -4.19
N GLU A 117 -18.72 8.08 -5.16
CA GLU A 117 -19.61 7.12 -5.81
C GLU A 117 -18.81 6.08 -6.59
N LEU A 118 -17.83 6.51 -7.38
CA LEU A 118 -16.91 5.62 -8.09
C LEU A 118 -16.16 4.70 -7.12
N GLN A 119 -15.65 5.25 -6.01
CA GLN A 119 -14.97 4.43 -5.00
C GLN A 119 -15.89 3.36 -4.41
N ASN A 120 -17.16 3.69 -4.14
CA ASN A 120 -18.12 2.72 -3.64
C ASN A 120 -18.43 1.62 -4.67
N GLN A 121 -18.49 1.94 -5.98
CA GLN A 121 -18.68 0.96 -7.04
C GLN A 121 -17.50 -0.01 -7.09
N VAL A 122 -16.27 0.50 -7.09
CA VAL A 122 -15.06 -0.35 -7.09
C VAL A 122 -14.95 -1.17 -5.81
N LEU A 123 -15.35 -0.63 -4.66
CA LEU A 123 -15.38 -1.36 -3.39
C LEU A 123 -16.39 -2.53 -3.43
N LYS A 124 -17.56 -2.34 -4.03
CA LYS A 124 -18.54 -3.42 -4.24
C LYS A 124 -17.95 -4.53 -5.10
N GLU A 125 -17.29 -4.19 -6.20
CA GLU A 125 -16.66 -5.15 -7.09
C GLU A 125 -15.54 -5.93 -6.40
N LEU A 126 -14.68 -5.27 -5.64
CA LEU A 126 -13.66 -5.93 -4.82
C LEU A 126 -14.26 -6.88 -3.77
N ASN A 127 -15.42 -6.56 -3.21
CA ASN A 127 -16.12 -7.45 -2.28
C ASN A 127 -16.74 -8.66 -2.99
N ILE A 128 -17.24 -8.51 -4.20
CA ILE A 128 -17.72 -9.62 -5.04
C ILE A 128 -16.55 -10.54 -5.36
N LEU A 129 -15.44 -9.96 -5.81
CA LEU A 129 -14.24 -10.71 -6.14
C LEU A 129 -13.69 -11.48 -4.93
N ALA A 130 -13.67 -10.85 -3.74
CA ALA A 130 -13.24 -11.49 -2.50
C ALA A 130 -14.10 -12.70 -2.08
N LYS A 131 -15.35 -12.75 -2.51
CA LYS A 131 -16.31 -13.84 -2.24
C LYS A 131 -16.36 -14.90 -3.34
N SER A 132 -15.68 -14.67 -4.48
CA SER A 132 -15.63 -15.61 -5.58
C SER A 132 -14.91 -16.91 -5.19
N GLU A 133 -15.20 -18.01 -5.86
CA GLU A 133 -14.55 -19.31 -5.62
C GLU A 133 -13.04 -19.23 -5.72
N ALA A 134 -12.52 -18.38 -6.61
CA ALA A 134 -11.09 -18.23 -6.83
C ALA A 134 -10.33 -17.64 -5.63
N TYR A 135 -10.97 -16.81 -4.82
CA TYR A 135 -10.28 -16.05 -3.76
C TYR A 135 -10.83 -16.25 -2.36
N LYS A 136 -12.07 -16.71 -2.22
CA LYS A 136 -12.78 -16.81 -0.93
C LYS A 136 -11.97 -17.54 0.14
N ALA A 137 -11.44 -18.72 -0.19
CA ALA A 137 -10.69 -19.54 0.76
C ALA A 137 -9.46 -18.79 1.30
N ASP A 138 -8.69 -18.16 0.42
CA ASP A 138 -7.49 -17.42 0.79
C ASP A 138 -7.81 -16.10 1.53
N VAL A 139 -8.90 -15.44 1.14
CA VAL A 139 -9.42 -14.27 1.86
C VAL A 139 -9.82 -14.63 3.29
N ASP A 140 -10.55 -15.73 3.50
CA ASP A 140 -10.99 -16.16 4.82
C ASP A 140 -9.78 -16.56 5.70
N LEU A 141 -8.78 -17.21 5.11
CA LEU A 141 -7.51 -17.51 5.80
C LEU A 141 -6.79 -16.23 6.24
N LEU A 142 -6.63 -15.23 5.39
CA LEU A 142 -5.98 -13.99 5.76
C LEU A 142 -6.76 -13.20 6.81
N ARG A 143 -8.09 -13.24 6.76
CA ARG A 143 -8.97 -12.58 7.74
C ARG A 143 -8.87 -13.17 9.14
N SER A 144 -8.38 -14.38 9.30
CA SER A 144 -8.09 -14.95 10.62
C SER A 144 -6.97 -14.19 11.37
N ALA A 145 -6.15 -13.43 10.65
CA ALA A 145 -5.10 -12.60 11.25
C ALA A 145 -5.67 -11.27 11.79
N PRO A 146 -5.28 -10.87 13.02
CA PRO A 146 -5.75 -9.63 13.59
C PRO A 146 -5.33 -8.42 12.76
N GLY A 147 -6.29 -7.54 12.49
CA GLY A 147 -6.07 -6.33 11.70
C GLY A 147 -6.22 -6.49 10.19
N ILE A 148 -6.50 -7.69 9.70
CA ILE A 148 -6.75 -7.96 8.27
C ILE A 148 -8.26 -8.02 8.00
N GLY A 149 -8.78 -7.01 7.31
CA GLY A 149 -10.17 -6.99 6.82
C GLY A 149 -10.29 -7.61 5.42
N ILE A 150 -11.54 -7.82 4.96
CA ILE A 150 -11.82 -8.41 3.64
C ILE A 150 -11.15 -7.64 2.50
N LEU A 151 -11.25 -6.30 2.51
CA LEU A 151 -10.63 -5.45 1.49
C LEU A 151 -9.10 -5.59 1.47
N THR A 152 -8.47 -5.59 2.63
CA THR A 152 -7.01 -5.75 2.72
C THR A 152 -6.60 -7.16 2.29
N ALA A 153 -7.35 -8.19 2.69
CA ALA A 153 -7.06 -9.57 2.33
C ALA A 153 -7.06 -9.78 0.81
N ILE A 154 -8.15 -9.38 0.13
CA ILE A 154 -8.22 -9.54 -1.33
C ILE A 154 -7.12 -8.75 -2.04
N ARG A 155 -6.86 -7.51 -1.62
CA ARG A 155 -5.83 -6.67 -2.24
C ARG A 155 -4.42 -7.23 -2.06
N LEU A 156 -4.11 -7.82 -0.89
CA LEU A 156 -2.85 -8.50 -0.67
C LEU A 156 -2.70 -9.73 -1.58
N ILE A 157 -3.75 -10.56 -1.71
CA ILE A 157 -3.74 -11.73 -2.58
C ILE A 157 -3.50 -11.32 -4.03
N LEU A 158 -4.22 -10.31 -4.52
CA LEU A 158 -4.08 -9.82 -5.89
C LEU A 158 -2.68 -9.27 -6.18
N GLU A 159 -2.05 -8.55 -5.25
CA GLU A 159 -0.69 -8.01 -5.45
C GLU A 159 0.40 -9.06 -5.26
N TRP A 160 0.22 -10.02 -4.36
CA TRP A 160 1.21 -11.08 -4.15
C TRP A 160 1.20 -12.12 -5.26
N GLY A 161 0.02 -12.51 -5.76
CA GLY A 161 -0.13 -13.61 -6.70
C GLY A 161 0.36 -14.93 -6.11
N SER A 162 0.91 -15.83 -6.94
CA SER A 162 1.46 -17.10 -6.47
C SER A 162 2.64 -16.87 -5.51
N LEU A 163 2.50 -17.38 -4.30
CA LEU A 163 3.53 -17.31 -3.25
C LEU A 163 4.58 -18.41 -3.37
N GLU A 164 4.32 -19.46 -4.13
CA GLU A 164 5.24 -20.57 -4.38
C GLU A 164 6.51 -20.13 -5.10
N ARG A 165 6.43 -19.08 -5.92
CA ARG A 165 7.58 -18.47 -6.58
C ARG A 165 8.65 -17.92 -5.63
N PHE A 166 8.33 -17.75 -4.36
CA PHE A 166 9.28 -17.30 -3.34
C PHE A 166 9.79 -18.48 -2.54
N GLU A 167 10.93 -19.02 -2.89
CA GLU A 167 11.54 -20.15 -2.18
C GLU A 167 11.82 -19.84 -0.70
N ARG A 168 12.25 -18.59 -0.42
CA ARG A 168 12.68 -18.19 0.93
C ARG A 168 11.89 -17.00 1.45
N LYS A 169 11.69 -16.94 2.79
CA LYS A 169 11.09 -15.79 3.49
C LYS A 169 11.82 -14.48 3.16
N ALA A 170 13.14 -14.52 2.96
CA ALA A 170 13.94 -13.37 2.61
C ALA A 170 13.59 -12.81 1.23
N ALA A 171 13.41 -13.67 0.22
CA ALA A 171 13.00 -13.27 -1.13
C ALA A 171 11.63 -12.56 -1.13
N PHE A 172 10.66 -13.09 -0.38
CA PHE A 172 9.36 -12.45 -0.21
C PHE A 172 9.48 -11.09 0.50
N SER A 173 10.26 -11.00 1.57
CA SER A 173 10.49 -9.73 2.28
C SER A 173 11.20 -8.69 1.40
N SER A 174 12.10 -9.13 0.51
CA SER A 174 12.75 -8.29 -0.51
C SER A 174 11.76 -7.78 -1.54
N PHE A 175 10.90 -8.65 -2.07
CA PHE A 175 9.81 -8.28 -2.98
C PHE A 175 8.89 -7.21 -2.38
N LEU A 176 8.61 -7.27 -1.08
CA LEU A 176 7.83 -6.26 -0.37
C LEU A 176 8.60 -4.96 -0.12
N GLY A 177 9.92 -4.96 -0.30
CA GLY A 177 10.79 -3.81 0.03
C GLY A 177 10.83 -3.49 1.53
N LEU A 178 10.63 -4.50 2.39
CA LEU A 178 10.65 -4.39 3.86
C LEU A 178 12.00 -4.81 4.46
N ILE A 179 13.02 -5.03 3.64
CA ILE A 179 14.39 -5.30 4.08
C ILE A 179 15.20 -4.01 4.15
N PRO A 180 16.14 -3.89 5.10
CA PRO A 180 17.09 -2.78 5.10
C PRO A 180 18.00 -2.87 3.88
N SER A 181 18.45 -1.72 3.39
CA SER A 181 19.59 -1.68 2.48
C SER A 181 20.85 -2.02 3.27
N GLU A 182 21.72 -2.81 2.67
CA GLU A 182 22.97 -3.25 3.27
C GLU A 182 24.12 -2.68 2.45
N TYR A 183 25.05 -2.01 3.14
CA TYR A 183 26.27 -1.48 2.59
C TYR A 183 27.42 -1.98 3.48
N SER A 184 27.69 -3.27 3.40
CA SER A 184 28.76 -3.89 4.18
C SER A 184 30.01 -3.94 3.33
N SER A 185 31.13 -3.42 3.87
CA SER A 185 32.47 -3.59 3.30
C SER A 185 33.39 -4.13 4.39
N GLY A 186 33.91 -5.34 4.20
CA GLY A 186 34.83 -5.96 5.15
C GLY A 186 34.20 -6.23 6.51
N GLU A 187 34.79 -5.72 7.59
CA GLU A 187 34.42 -6.01 8.97
C GLU A 187 33.22 -5.17 9.51
N THR A 188 32.77 -4.16 8.77
CA THR A 188 31.68 -3.26 9.24
C THR A 188 30.37 -3.47 8.49
N GLU A 189 29.34 -3.92 9.22
CA GLU A 189 27.96 -4.00 8.71
C GLU A 189 27.23 -2.67 8.88
N HIS A 190 26.98 -1.95 7.78
CA HIS A 190 26.13 -0.77 7.77
C HIS A 190 24.73 -1.09 7.21
N LYS A 191 23.76 -1.23 8.12
CA LYS A 191 22.34 -1.37 7.76
C LYS A 191 21.70 0.01 7.59
N GLY A 192 21.34 0.35 6.35
CA GLY A 192 20.67 1.59 6.00
C GLY A 192 19.14 1.55 6.20
N HIS A 193 18.45 2.46 5.53
CA HIS A 193 16.98 2.47 5.47
C HIS A 193 16.45 1.26 4.68
N ILE A 194 15.13 1.02 4.76
CA ILE A 194 14.49 -0.01 3.90
C ILE A 194 14.71 0.32 2.44
N THR A 195 14.90 -0.70 1.61
CA THR A 195 15.19 -0.55 0.18
C THR A 195 14.11 0.19 -0.60
N LYS A 196 12.85 0.12 -0.17
CA LYS A 196 11.66 0.69 -0.83
C LYS A 196 11.46 0.22 -2.29
N GLN A 197 12.20 -0.78 -2.75
CA GLN A 197 12.14 -1.29 -4.12
C GLN A 197 10.86 -2.05 -4.46
N GLY A 198 10.10 -2.50 -3.45
CA GLY A 198 8.84 -3.21 -3.65
C GLY A 198 7.63 -2.29 -3.79
N ASN A 199 6.44 -2.89 -3.90
CA ASN A 199 5.18 -2.17 -4.01
C ASN A 199 4.89 -1.30 -2.79
N ARG A 200 4.83 0.03 -3.00
CA ARG A 200 4.59 1.03 -1.96
C ARG A 200 3.24 0.84 -1.27
N LEU A 201 2.21 0.48 -2.03
CA LEU A 201 0.84 0.33 -1.50
C LEU A 201 0.77 -0.87 -0.55
N VAL A 202 1.31 -2.01 -0.96
CA VAL A 202 1.36 -3.22 -0.11
C VAL A 202 2.10 -2.93 1.20
N ARG A 203 3.21 -2.19 1.16
CA ARG A 203 3.91 -1.79 2.38
C ARG A 203 3.05 -0.92 3.30
N SER A 204 2.33 0.06 2.77
CA SER A 204 1.47 0.92 3.59
C SER A 204 0.34 0.10 4.23
N TRP A 205 -0.31 -0.78 3.50
CA TRP A 205 -1.36 -1.65 4.06
C TRP A 205 -0.82 -2.56 5.17
N LEU A 206 0.34 -3.18 4.97
CA LEU A 206 0.97 -4.03 5.98
C LEU A 206 1.34 -3.25 7.24
N ILE A 207 1.81 -2.01 7.12
CA ILE A 207 2.12 -1.15 8.26
C ILE A 207 0.85 -0.81 9.05
N GLU A 208 -0.23 -0.41 8.37
CA GLU A 208 -1.52 -0.13 9.02
C GLU A 208 -2.09 -1.37 9.72
N CYS A 209 -2.06 -2.53 9.06
CA CYS A 209 -2.46 -3.79 9.67
C CYS A 209 -1.60 -4.14 10.89
N SER A 210 -0.31 -3.84 10.83
CA SER A 210 0.62 -4.12 11.93
C SER A 210 0.30 -3.30 13.17
N TRP A 211 -0.05 -2.02 13.05
CA TRP A 211 -0.51 -1.21 14.19
C TRP A 211 -1.74 -1.81 14.88
N ARG A 212 -2.64 -2.39 14.09
CA ARG A 212 -3.81 -3.06 14.61
C ARG A 212 -3.45 -4.40 15.24
N ALA A 213 -2.60 -5.21 14.59
CA ALA A 213 -2.17 -6.52 15.04
C ALA A 213 -1.41 -6.48 16.37
N LEU A 214 -0.63 -5.41 16.63
CA LEU A 214 0.06 -5.22 17.91
C LEU A 214 -0.85 -5.27 19.13
N LYS A 215 -2.14 -4.91 18.97
CA LYS A 215 -3.09 -4.90 20.10
C LYS A 215 -3.56 -6.31 20.49
N TYR A 216 -3.40 -7.29 19.61
CA TYR A 216 -3.98 -8.61 19.77
C TYR A 216 -2.94 -9.74 19.78
N ASP A 217 -1.75 -9.52 19.21
CA ASP A 217 -0.71 -10.53 19.09
C ASP A 217 0.51 -10.18 19.96
N PRO A 218 0.72 -10.89 21.09
CA PRO A 218 1.80 -10.61 22.02
C PRO A 218 3.19 -10.82 21.40
N VAL A 219 3.34 -11.75 20.45
CA VAL A 219 4.64 -12.00 19.77
C VAL A 219 5.01 -10.85 18.82
N LEU A 220 4.02 -10.21 18.23
CA LEU A 220 4.25 -9.01 17.43
C LEU A 220 4.57 -7.80 18.33
N LEU A 221 3.89 -7.69 19.47
CA LEU A 221 4.16 -6.63 20.47
C LEU A 221 5.56 -6.77 21.07
N GLU A 222 5.97 -7.99 21.43
CA GLU A 222 7.31 -8.27 21.92
C GLU A 222 8.38 -7.86 20.89
N LYS A 223 8.18 -8.23 19.60
CA LYS A 223 9.07 -7.83 18.52
C LYS A 223 9.15 -6.30 18.40
N PHE A 224 8.01 -5.61 18.49
CA PHE A 224 7.97 -4.15 18.46
C PHE A 224 8.82 -3.56 19.59
N ASN A 225 8.57 -4.00 20.83
CA ASN A 225 9.26 -3.50 22.01
C ASN A 225 10.77 -3.79 21.97
N ALA A 226 11.18 -4.96 21.50
CA ALA A 226 12.58 -5.32 21.33
C ALA A 226 13.31 -4.37 20.36
N VAL A 227 12.66 -4.05 19.21
CA VAL A 227 13.25 -3.12 18.23
C VAL A 227 13.22 -1.67 18.73
N VAL A 228 12.21 -1.25 19.48
CA VAL A 228 12.20 0.08 20.11
C VAL A 228 13.34 0.21 21.10
N ARG A 229 13.55 -0.79 21.97
CA ARG A 229 14.64 -0.80 22.95
C ARG A 229 16.03 -0.72 22.30
N SER A 230 16.24 -1.46 21.20
CA SER A 230 17.55 -1.51 20.54
C SER A 230 17.84 -0.33 19.61
N SER A 231 16.81 0.29 19.01
CA SER A 231 16.99 1.33 17.97
C SER A 231 16.49 2.71 18.36
N GLY A 232 15.77 2.86 19.48
CA GLY A 232 15.10 4.10 19.89
C GLY A 232 13.97 4.54 18.95
N SER A 233 13.61 3.78 17.91
CA SER A 233 12.73 4.22 16.81
C SER A 233 11.48 3.37 16.66
N ARG A 234 10.32 3.93 16.98
CA ARG A 234 9.01 3.32 16.74
C ARG A 234 8.75 3.08 15.24
N LYS A 235 9.26 3.95 14.36
CA LYS A 235 9.14 3.81 12.91
C LYS A 235 9.90 2.58 12.41
N LYS A 236 11.12 2.33 12.91
CA LYS A 236 11.86 1.10 12.58
C LYS A 236 11.17 -0.14 13.14
N ALA A 237 10.63 -0.05 14.36
CA ALA A 237 9.94 -1.15 15.02
C ALA A 237 8.70 -1.60 14.24
N ILE A 238 7.83 -0.69 13.81
CA ILE A 238 6.62 -1.06 13.08
C ILE A 238 6.93 -1.69 11.71
N VAL A 239 7.98 -1.26 11.03
CA VAL A 239 8.44 -1.87 9.78
C VAL A 239 8.94 -3.31 10.01
N ALA A 240 9.65 -3.56 11.11
CA ALA A 240 10.09 -4.90 11.48
C ALA A 240 8.88 -5.82 11.81
N VAL A 241 7.86 -5.28 12.48
CA VAL A 241 6.60 -5.99 12.73
C VAL A 241 5.87 -6.28 11.42
N ALA A 242 5.77 -5.30 10.51
CA ALA A 242 5.12 -5.48 9.21
C ALA A 242 5.79 -6.59 8.39
N ARG A 243 7.13 -6.68 8.42
CA ARG A 243 7.86 -7.78 7.81
C ARG A 243 7.54 -9.12 8.48
N LYS A 244 7.48 -9.18 9.82
CA LYS A 244 7.12 -10.41 10.55
C LYS A 244 5.69 -10.83 10.25
N LEU A 245 4.74 -9.89 10.28
CA LEU A 245 3.33 -10.13 9.93
C LEU A 245 3.20 -10.66 8.50
N ALA A 246 3.83 -10.02 7.51
CA ALA A 246 3.78 -10.44 6.12
C ALA A 246 4.29 -11.89 5.93
N ASN A 247 5.38 -12.27 6.60
CA ASN A 247 5.89 -13.64 6.55
C ASN A 247 4.95 -14.66 7.20
N ARG A 248 4.24 -14.27 8.26
CA ARG A 248 3.21 -15.12 8.89
C ARG A 248 1.97 -15.26 7.99
N LEU A 249 1.54 -14.19 7.35
CA LEU A 249 0.44 -14.24 6.36
C LEU A 249 0.81 -15.10 5.14
N ARG A 250 2.08 -15.01 4.68
CA ARG A 250 2.60 -15.93 3.66
C ARG A 250 2.52 -17.40 4.11
N PHE A 251 2.91 -17.69 5.36
CA PHE A 251 2.82 -19.04 5.92
C PHE A 251 1.38 -19.54 5.94
N VAL A 252 0.43 -18.71 6.40
CA VAL A 252 -1.02 -19.00 6.41
C VAL A 252 -1.51 -19.43 5.03
N LEU A 253 -1.15 -18.68 3.98
CA LEU A 253 -1.60 -18.99 2.62
C LEU A 253 -0.92 -20.24 2.01
N ILE A 254 0.37 -20.47 2.28
CA ILE A 254 1.08 -21.62 1.74
C ILE A 254 0.60 -22.91 2.39
N HIS A 255 0.45 -22.91 3.72
CA HIS A 255 0.06 -24.10 4.47
C HIS A 255 -1.46 -24.26 4.60
N LYS A 256 -2.24 -23.32 4.07
CA LYS A 256 -3.71 -23.34 4.14
C LYS A 256 -4.24 -23.50 5.57
N THR A 257 -3.55 -22.90 6.54
CA THR A 257 -3.89 -22.96 7.97
C THR A 257 -4.25 -21.56 8.48
N PRO A 258 -5.26 -21.41 9.34
CA PRO A 258 -5.60 -20.11 9.92
C PRO A 258 -4.43 -19.51 10.71
N TYR A 259 -4.43 -18.19 10.83
CA TYR A 259 -3.45 -17.47 11.63
C TYR A 259 -3.61 -17.82 13.12
N THR A 260 -2.55 -18.24 13.77
CA THR A 260 -2.53 -18.54 15.20
C THR A 260 -1.81 -17.42 15.96
N ILE A 261 -2.54 -16.77 16.88
CA ILE A 261 -2.00 -15.71 17.74
C ILE A 261 -0.98 -16.34 18.71
N GLY A 262 0.12 -15.66 18.94
CA GLY A 262 1.14 -16.08 19.91
C GLY A 262 2.14 -17.13 19.42
N LEU A 263 1.96 -17.72 18.22
CA LEU A 263 2.95 -18.66 17.70
C LEU A 263 4.19 -17.92 17.16
N VAL A 264 5.36 -18.47 17.48
CA VAL A 264 6.65 -18.06 16.93
C VAL A 264 6.96 -18.96 15.73
N HIS A 265 6.79 -18.44 14.51
CA HIS A 265 7.21 -19.09 13.27
C HIS A 265 8.41 -18.41 12.65
#